data_08e621b17e547c19e2866c1c6ad9c464
#
_entry.id   08e621b17e547c19e2866c1c6ad9c464
#
_cell.length_a   1.000
_cell.length_b   1.000
_cell.length_c   1.000
_cell.angle_alpha   90.00
_cell.angle_beta   90.00
_cell.angle_gamma   90.00
#
_symmetry.space_group_name_H-M   'P 1'
#
loop_
_entity.id
_entity.type
_entity.pdbx_description
1 polymer ?
#
loop_
_entity_poly.entity_id
_entity_poly.type
_entity_poly.pdbx_seq_one_letter_code
_entity_poly.pdbx_strand_id
1 'polypeptide(L)'
;MNRPAHRALTIGPLRAFEAVARRSSFSAAADELHLTQPAISRQIKGLEDELGAPLFLRGTRSVELTVAGMQLLRSVIPLLQRLDSTVRQIRNARGRRHVSITTFASFAAAL
;
A
#
# COMPACT_ATOMS: atom_id res chain seq x y z
N MET A 1 -19.97 -16.24 11.55
CA MET A 1 -19.40 -15.79 11.45
C MET A 1 -18.52 -15.19 10.75
N ASN A 2 -18.28 -14.69 10.66
CA ASN A 2 -17.57 -14.18 10.12
C ASN A 2 -16.62 -13.93 10.09
N ARG A 3 -16.35 -13.95 9.73
CA ARG A 3 -15.39 -13.91 9.78
C ARG A 3 -14.34 -13.32 9.30
N PRO A 4 -13.23 -13.25 9.93
CA PRO A 4 -12.10 -12.45 9.52
C PRO A 4 -11.67 -12.67 8.08
N ALA A 5 -11.97 -13.82 7.56
CA ALA A 5 -11.62 -14.13 6.17
C ALA A 5 -12.30 -13.21 5.17
N HIS A 6 -13.35 -12.52 5.59
CA HIS A 6 -14.09 -11.63 4.72
C HIS A 6 -13.80 -10.16 4.97
N ARG A 7 -12.90 -9.89 5.91
CA ARG A 7 -12.54 -8.51 6.21
C ARG A 7 -11.67 -7.96 5.09
N ALA A 8 -11.98 -6.76 4.64
CA ALA A 8 -11.17 -6.09 3.64
C ALA A 8 -9.80 -5.76 4.23
N LEU A 9 -8.77 -5.92 3.44
CA LEU A 9 -7.44 -5.52 3.85
C LEU A 9 -7.35 -4.01 3.89
N THR A 10 -6.58 -3.48 4.84
CA THR A 10 -6.41 -2.05 4.96
C THR A 10 -5.14 -1.61 4.25
N ILE A 11 -5.12 -0.35 3.84
CA ILE A 11 -4.04 0.18 3.01
C ILE A 11 -2.74 0.32 3.78
N GLY A 12 -2.80 0.63 5.08
CA GLY A 12 -1.62 0.81 5.90
C GLY A 12 -0.69 -0.39 5.90
N PRO A 13 -1.19 -1.59 6.25
CA PRO A 13 -0.35 -2.78 6.19
C PRO A 13 0.16 -3.11 4.80
N LEU A 14 -0.61 -2.82 3.75
CA LEU A 14 -0.15 -3.04 2.38
C LEU A 14 1.01 -2.11 2.03
N ARG A 15 0.94 -0.86 2.46
CA ARG A 15 2.05 0.07 2.26
C ARG A 15 3.28 -0.35 3.04
N ALA A 16 3.09 -0.82 4.28
CA ALA A 16 4.20 -1.33 5.08
C ALA A 16 4.87 -2.52 4.39
N PHE A 17 4.06 -3.43 3.91
CA PHE A 17 4.57 -4.61 3.21
C PHE A 17 5.35 -4.23 1.96
N GLU A 18 4.78 -3.36 1.15
CA GLU A 18 5.45 -2.94 -0.10
C GLU A 18 6.77 -2.23 0.20
N ALA A 19 6.79 -1.35 1.20
CA ALA A 19 8.00 -0.62 1.55
C ALA A 19 9.09 -1.56 2.05
N VAL A 20 8.75 -2.53 2.90
CA VAL A 20 9.73 -3.50 3.41
C VAL A 20 10.28 -4.32 2.24
N ALA A 21 9.42 -4.77 1.35
CA ALA A 21 9.84 -5.58 0.21
C ALA A 21 10.75 -4.77 -0.73
N ARG A 22 10.39 -3.55 -1.03
CA ARG A 22 11.13 -2.70 -1.96
C ARG A 22 12.47 -2.27 -1.37
N ARG A 23 12.50 -1.94 -0.09
CA ARG A 23 13.71 -1.46 0.58
C ARG A 23 14.55 -2.60 1.14
N SER A 24 14.02 -3.81 1.18
CA SER A 24 14.66 -4.98 1.80
C SER A 24 15.13 -4.68 3.23
N SER A 25 14.31 -3.92 3.96
CA SER A 25 14.69 -3.47 5.31
C SER A 25 13.45 -2.99 6.05
N PHE A 26 13.23 -3.56 7.23
CA PHE A 26 12.15 -3.10 8.12
C PHE A 26 12.47 -1.71 8.65
N SER A 27 13.73 -1.46 8.95
CA SER A 27 14.16 -0.16 9.46
C SER A 27 13.97 0.94 8.42
N ALA A 28 14.38 0.69 7.18
CA ALA A 28 14.26 1.66 6.12
C ALA A 28 12.78 1.94 5.80
N ALA A 29 11.96 0.89 5.83
CA ALA A 29 10.52 1.06 5.61
C ALA A 29 9.89 1.92 6.71
N ALA A 30 10.30 1.69 7.95
CA ALA A 30 9.81 2.49 9.08
C ALA A 30 10.15 3.96 8.88
N ASP A 31 11.38 4.24 8.49
CA ASP A 31 11.80 5.62 8.23
C ASP A 31 10.99 6.25 7.11
N GLU A 32 10.80 5.51 6.02
CA GLU A 32 10.05 6.04 4.87
C GLU A 32 8.61 6.37 5.24
N LEU A 33 7.99 5.54 6.06
CA LEU A 33 6.58 5.69 6.41
C LEU A 33 6.36 6.48 7.70
N HIS A 34 7.44 6.97 8.29
CA HIS A 34 7.37 7.76 9.54
C HIS A 34 6.72 6.96 10.67
N LEU A 35 7.09 5.70 10.75
CA LEU A 35 6.61 4.79 11.78
C LEU A 35 7.79 4.18 12.51
N THR A 36 7.52 3.59 13.67
CA THR A 36 8.55 2.83 14.37
C THR A 36 8.69 1.46 13.75
N GLN A 37 9.85 0.85 13.92
CA GLN A 37 10.06 -0.49 13.40
C GLN A 37 9.10 -1.51 14.02
N PRO A 38 8.82 -1.48 15.35
CA PRO A 38 7.80 -2.36 15.89
C PRO A 38 6.41 -2.16 15.29
N ALA A 39 6.06 -0.92 14.93
CA ALA A 39 4.77 -0.66 14.28
C ALA A 39 4.72 -1.33 12.91
N ILE A 40 5.81 -1.23 12.13
CA ILE A 40 5.89 -1.90 10.84
C ILE A 40 5.76 -3.41 11.02
N SER A 41 6.49 -3.97 12.00
CA SER A 41 6.44 -5.41 12.25
C SER A 41 5.04 -5.88 12.61
N ARG A 42 4.32 -5.09 13.42
CA ARG A 42 2.95 -5.44 13.80
C ARG A 42 2.02 -5.38 12.60
N GLN A 43 2.19 -4.39 11.72
CA GLN A 43 1.35 -4.30 10.53
C GLN A 43 1.58 -5.49 9.59
N ILE A 44 2.84 -5.87 9.40
CA ILE A 44 3.17 -7.03 8.58
C ILE A 44 2.59 -8.31 9.22
N LYS A 45 2.75 -8.46 10.52
CA LYS A 45 2.23 -9.64 11.21
C LYS A 45 0.72 -9.72 11.09
N GLY A 46 0.03 -8.59 11.26
CA GLY A 46 -1.42 -8.54 11.10
C GLY A 46 -1.85 -8.95 9.70
N LEU A 47 -1.12 -8.48 8.70
CA LEU A 47 -1.40 -8.84 7.31
C LEU A 47 -1.19 -10.33 7.08
N GLU A 48 -0.11 -10.90 7.61
CA GLU A 48 0.14 -12.33 7.51
C GLU A 48 -0.96 -13.14 8.19
N ASP A 49 -1.42 -12.68 9.36
CA ASP A 49 -2.49 -13.36 10.08
C ASP A 49 -3.79 -13.32 9.28
N GLU A 50 -4.09 -12.18 8.68
CA GLU A 50 -5.29 -12.02 7.87
C GLU A 50 -5.27 -12.95 6.65
N LEU A 51 -4.10 -13.11 6.03
CA LEU A 51 -3.96 -13.92 4.84
C LEU A 51 -3.73 -15.40 5.15
N GLY A 52 -3.34 -15.70 6.38
CA GLY A 52 -3.04 -17.07 6.77
C GLY A 52 -1.75 -17.61 6.18
N ALA A 53 -0.80 -16.73 5.84
CA ALA A 53 0.46 -17.13 5.23
C ALA A 53 1.55 -16.12 5.56
N PRO A 54 2.77 -16.58 5.82
CA PRO A 54 3.89 -15.66 5.99
C PRO A 54 4.25 -15.02 4.65
N LEU A 55 4.63 -13.76 4.69
CA LEU A 55 5.01 -13.00 3.50
C LEU A 55 6.52 -12.87 3.38
N PHE A 56 7.24 -12.98 4.49
CA PHE A 56 8.69 -12.89 4.52
C PHE A 56 9.26 -14.14 5.17
N LEU A 57 10.41 -14.56 4.68
CA LEU A 57 11.14 -15.67 5.29
C LEU A 57 11.74 -15.22 6.62
N ARG A 58 11.66 -16.10 7.61
CA ARG A 58 12.17 -15.80 8.95
C ARG A 58 13.53 -16.47 9.13
N GLY A 59 14.31 -15.92 10.06
CA GLY A 59 15.59 -16.51 10.44
C GLY A 59 16.71 -16.23 9.47
N THR A 60 16.51 -15.35 8.50
CA THR A 60 17.57 -14.95 7.60
C THR A 60 18.06 -13.55 7.96
N ARG A 61 19.24 -13.22 7.50
CA ARG A 61 19.79 -11.88 7.71
C ARG A 61 19.15 -10.87 6.78
N SER A 62 18.86 -11.29 5.56
CA SER A 62 18.27 -10.42 4.59
C SER A 62 16.76 -10.63 4.58
N VAL A 63 16.05 -9.61 4.11
CA VAL A 63 14.60 -9.66 3.97
C VAL A 63 14.28 -10.32 2.64
N GLU A 64 13.65 -11.49 2.71
CA GLU A 64 13.31 -12.26 1.52
C GLU A 64 11.83 -12.60 1.55
N LEU A 65 11.22 -12.58 0.38
CA LEU A 65 9.81 -12.88 0.24
C LEU A 65 9.57 -14.39 0.15
N THR A 66 8.44 -14.82 0.72
CA THR A 66 7.91 -16.15 0.45
C THR A 66 7.22 -16.12 -0.92
N VAL A 67 6.77 -17.30 -1.38
CA VAL A 67 5.96 -17.37 -2.60
C VAL A 67 4.69 -16.52 -2.44
N ALA A 68 4.04 -16.63 -1.29
CA ALA A 68 2.86 -15.78 -1.01
C ALA A 68 3.21 -14.31 -1.05
N GLY A 69 4.38 -13.94 -0.49
CA GLY A 69 4.83 -12.56 -0.54
C GLY A 69 5.05 -12.07 -1.95
N MET A 70 5.64 -12.89 -2.82
CA MET A 70 5.84 -12.51 -4.22
C MET A 70 4.52 -12.34 -4.95
N GLN A 71 3.56 -13.23 -4.69
CA GLN A 71 2.24 -13.12 -5.29
C GLN A 71 1.55 -11.82 -4.87
N LEU A 72 1.59 -11.52 -3.58
CA LEU A 72 0.94 -10.32 -3.08
C LEU A 72 1.62 -9.08 -3.64
N LEU A 73 2.94 -9.06 -3.69
CA LEU A 73 3.68 -7.88 -4.15
C LEU A 73 3.33 -7.54 -5.60
N ARG A 74 3.16 -8.54 -6.45
CA ARG A 74 2.78 -8.32 -7.84
C ARG A 74 1.47 -7.57 -7.98
N SER A 75 0.55 -7.80 -7.05
CA SER A 75 -0.74 -7.11 -7.07
C SER A 75 -0.66 -5.76 -6.37
N VAL A 76 0.12 -5.69 -5.30
CA VAL A 76 0.17 -4.49 -4.46
C VAL A 76 0.86 -3.33 -5.18
N ILE A 77 1.94 -3.62 -5.92
CA ILE A 77 2.68 -2.54 -6.59
C ILE A 77 1.79 -1.73 -7.52
N PRO A 78 1.11 -2.35 -8.51
CA PRO A 78 0.25 -1.54 -9.39
C PRO A 78 -0.95 -0.94 -8.67
N LEU A 79 -1.46 -1.62 -7.65
CA LEU A 79 -2.58 -1.11 -6.87
C LEU A 79 -2.21 0.19 -6.18
N LEU A 80 -1.08 0.22 -5.49
CA LEU A 80 -0.64 1.43 -4.78
C LEU A 80 -0.26 2.53 -5.75
N GLN A 81 0.37 2.19 -6.86
CA GLN A 81 0.73 3.18 -7.88
C GLN A 81 -0.52 3.85 -8.44
N ARG A 82 -1.54 3.06 -8.72
CA ARG A 82 -2.79 3.60 -9.24
C ARG A 82 -3.49 4.47 -8.22
N LEU A 83 -3.50 4.04 -6.97
CA LEU A 83 -4.11 4.84 -5.91
C LEU A 83 -3.37 6.16 -5.75
N ASP A 84 -2.04 6.12 -5.69
CA ASP A 84 -1.24 7.33 -5.50
C ASP A 84 -1.41 8.29 -6.68
N SER A 85 -1.49 7.75 -7.90
CA SER A 85 -1.72 8.55 -9.08
C SER A 85 -3.07 9.26 -9.02
N THR A 86 -4.11 8.54 -8.62
CA THR A 86 -5.45 9.11 -8.48
C THR A 86 -5.46 10.21 -7.44
N VAL A 87 -4.81 9.98 -6.31
CA VAL A 87 -4.74 11.00 -5.25
C VAL A 87 -4.06 12.26 -5.75
N ARG A 88 -2.95 12.11 -6.49
CA ARG A 88 -2.24 13.26 -7.05
C ARG A 88 -3.12 14.02 -8.03
N GLN A 89 -3.87 13.31 -8.87
CA GLN A 89 -4.78 13.95 -9.81
C GLN A 89 -5.85 14.76 -9.08
N ILE A 90 -6.43 14.21 -8.03
CA ILE A 90 -7.45 14.91 -7.26
C ILE A 90 -6.84 16.14 -6.59
N ARG A 91 -5.66 16.02 -5.98
CA ARG A 91 -5.00 17.13 -5.33
C ARG A 91 -4.64 18.24 -6.31
N ASN A 92 -4.17 17.86 -7.48
CA ASN A 92 -3.83 18.84 -8.51
C ASN A 92 -5.06 19.56 -9.02
N ALA A 93 -6.16 18.84 -9.21
CA ALA A 93 -7.41 19.45 -9.63
C ALA A 93 -7.90 20.45 -8.58
N ARG A 94 -7.81 20.08 -7.29
CA ARG A 94 -8.22 21.00 -6.22
C ARG A 94 -7.34 22.23 -6.15
N GLY A 95 -6.04 22.06 -6.38
CA GLY A 95 -5.11 23.17 -6.34
C GLY A 95 -5.37 24.20 -7.42
N ARG A 96 -6.06 23.81 -8.50
CA ARG A 96 -6.34 24.69 -9.63
C ARG A 96 -7.83 24.87 -9.86
N ARG A 97 -8.63 24.64 -8.85
CA ARG A 97 -10.06 24.53 -9.08
C ARG A 97 -10.72 25.80 -9.55
N HIS A 98 -10.28 26.98 -9.09
CA HIS A 98 -10.90 28.22 -9.56
C HIS A 98 -10.53 28.54 -11.00
N VAL A 99 -9.46 27.95 -11.51
CA VAL A 99 -9.10 28.01 -12.93
C VAL A 99 -9.78 26.88 -13.69
N SER A 100 -9.84 25.71 -13.09
CA SER A 100 -10.22 24.50 -13.80
C SER A 100 -11.69 24.16 -13.74
N ILE A 101 -12.51 24.88 -13.00
CA ILE A 101 -13.94 24.58 -12.89
C ILE A 101 -14.59 24.57 -14.26
N THR A 102 -14.38 25.61 -15.07
CA THR A 102 -14.96 25.69 -16.39
C THR A 102 -14.45 24.55 -17.28
N THR A 103 -13.15 24.28 -17.21
CA THR A 103 -12.56 23.20 -17.99
C THR A 103 -13.17 21.86 -17.61
N PHE A 104 -13.32 21.63 -16.32
CA PHE A 104 -13.89 20.38 -15.85
C PHE A 104 -15.35 20.23 -16.32
N ALA A 105 -16.11 21.30 -16.22
CA ALA A 105 -17.51 21.28 -16.67
C ALA A 105 -17.60 20.99 -18.14
N SER A 106 -16.73 21.60 -18.94
CA SER A 106 -16.69 21.34 -20.38
C SER A 106 -16.32 19.90 -20.67
N PHE A 107 -15.36 19.39 -19.95
CA PHE A 107 -14.94 17.99 -20.12
C PHE A 107 -16.07 17.03 -19.75
N ALA A 108 -16.73 17.28 -18.63
CA ALA A 108 -17.82 16.43 -18.17
C ALA A 108 -18.99 16.47 -19.16
N ALA A 109 -19.28 17.65 -19.71
CA ALA A 109 -20.35 17.79 -20.66
C ALA A 109 -20.06 17.06 -21.98
N ALA A 110 -18.77 16.92 -22.30
CA ALA A 110 -18.37 16.24 -23.52
C ALA A 110 -18.48 14.71 -23.42
N LEU A 111 -18.54 14.21 -22.21
CA LEU A 111 -18.67 12.77 -22.02
C LEU A 111 -20.09 12.29 -22.32
#